data_cac2af96139dea57c800172c8fd0a762
#
_entry.id   cac2af96139dea57c800172c8fd0a762
#
_cell.length_a   1.000
_cell.length_b   1.000
_cell.length_c   1.000
_cell.angle_alpha   90.00
_cell.angle_beta   90.00
_cell.angle_gamma   90.00
#
_symmetry.space_group_name_H-M   'P 1'
#
loop_
_entity.id
_entity.type
_entity.pdbx_description
1 polymer ?
#
loop_
_entity_poly.entity_id
_entity_poly.type
_entity_poly.pdbx_seq_one_letter_code
_entity_poly.pdbx_strand_id
1 'polypeptide(L)'
;MEYIRELFLIPSVTQSIVLLTLVVCLGLWAGEHLRIKNFSLGITWILFVGIIFSSFGITIDPQVSHFAKNFGLILFVYSIGLQVGPSFSPFGKSGLRLNMLAVAIVLLGCGITIALHYITGIEMTTMAGIMSGAVMNTPSLGAVQQTAADMMGEVSPDIAMGYALAYPLSIVGLILSFELIRFCCRVNLREEDAKLREEHVSDDDPICVDIRLSVASAITLKELHDLCPVDKMLVSRV
;
A
#
# COMPACT_ATOMS: atom_id res chain seq x y z
N MET A 1 -35.71 11.87 -11.35
CA MET A 1 -35.33 10.64 -10.63
C MET A 1 -34.91 9.51 -11.58
N GLU A 2 -35.46 9.39 -12.78
CA GLU A 2 -35.05 8.38 -13.78
C GLU A 2 -33.61 8.56 -14.25
N TYR A 3 -33.14 9.78 -14.50
CA TYR A 3 -31.74 10.05 -14.87
C TYR A 3 -30.71 9.58 -13.86
N ILE A 4 -31.00 9.71 -12.56
CA ILE A 4 -30.09 9.24 -11.50
C ILE A 4 -30.08 7.71 -11.45
N ARG A 5 -31.22 7.09 -11.69
CA ARG A 5 -31.36 5.63 -11.72
C ARG A 5 -30.66 5.02 -12.95
N GLU A 6 -30.78 5.64 -14.11
CA GLU A 6 -30.04 5.24 -15.31
C GLU A 6 -28.53 5.43 -15.16
N LEU A 7 -28.09 6.51 -14.52
CA LEU A 7 -26.68 6.80 -14.28
C LEU A 7 -26.00 5.74 -13.37
N PHE A 8 -26.76 5.09 -12.49
CA PHE A 8 -26.20 4.11 -11.55
C PHE A 8 -26.48 2.64 -11.94
N LEU A 9 -27.45 2.36 -12.78
CA LEU A 9 -27.88 0.99 -13.08
C LEU A 9 -27.52 0.51 -14.48
N ILE A 10 -27.27 1.41 -15.45
CA ILE A 10 -26.91 1.02 -16.81
C ILE A 10 -25.39 1.11 -16.97
N PRO A 11 -24.68 -0.01 -17.19
CA PRO A 11 -23.24 0.01 -17.40
C PRO A 11 -22.89 0.86 -18.63
N SER A 12 -22.21 1.98 -18.38
CA SER A 12 -21.71 2.88 -19.42
C SER A 12 -20.35 3.40 -19.01
N VAL A 13 -19.56 3.90 -19.97
CA VAL A 13 -18.24 4.48 -19.70
C VAL A 13 -18.34 5.62 -18.69
N THR A 14 -19.32 6.52 -18.87
CA THR A 14 -19.53 7.66 -17.97
C THR A 14 -19.91 7.22 -16.56
N GLN A 15 -20.87 6.29 -16.46
CA GLN A 15 -21.26 5.69 -15.17
C GLN A 15 -20.07 5.04 -14.48
N SER A 16 -19.26 4.26 -15.18
CA SER A 16 -18.10 3.57 -14.64
C SER A 16 -17.07 4.53 -14.08
N ILE A 17 -16.79 5.63 -14.78
CA ILE A 17 -15.84 6.67 -14.31
C ILE A 17 -16.39 7.36 -13.04
N VAL A 18 -17.67 7.72 -13.02
CA VAL A 18 -18.30 8.34 -11.85
C VAL A 18 -18.27 7.40 -10.65
N LEU A 19 -18.62 6.12 -10.85
CA LEU A 19 -18.58 5.11 -9.77
C LEU A 19 -17.18 4.87 -9.25
N LEU A 20 -16.18 4.71 -10.12
CA LEU A 20 -14.78 4.54 -9.70
C LEU A 20 -14.31 5.75 -8.89
N THR A 21 -14.61 6.96 -9.36
CA THR A 21 -14.24 8.18 -8.64
C THR A 21 -14.92 8.25 -7.27
N LEU A 22 -16.21 7.92 -7.21
CA LEU A 22 -16.99 7.95 -5.97
C LEU A 22 -16.48 6.90 -4.97
N VAL A 23 -16.17 5.67 -5.41
CA VAL A 23 -15.59 4.62 -4.57
C VAL A 23 -14.21 5.04 -4.03
N VAL A 24 -13.37 5.64 -4.87
CA VAL A 24 -12.06 6.15 -4.43
C VAL A 24 -12.22 7.27 -3.42
N CYS A 25 -13.08 8.26 -3.68
CA CYS A 25 -13.32 9.38 -2.75
C CYS A 25 -13.87 8.91 -1.41
N LEU A 26 -14.87 8.03 -1.42
CA LEU A 26 -15.44 7.47 -0.18
C LEU A 26 -14.44 6.60 0.56
N GLY A 27 -13.66 5.81 -0.15
CA GLY A 27 -12.62 4.98 0.45
C GLY A 27 -11.51 5.79 1.11
N LEU A 28 -11.03 6.85 0.46
CA LEU A 28 -10.05 7.78 1.03
C LEU A 28 -10.62 8.52 2.25
N TRP A 29 -11.84 9.04 2.13
CA TRP A 29 -12.53 9.69 3.23
C TRP A 29 -12.70 8.75 4.44
N ALA A 30 -13.11 7.51 4.21
CA ALA A 30 -13.21 6.49 5.24
C ALA A 30 -11.85 6.18 5.87
N GLY A 31 -10.79 6.09 5.07
CA GLY A 31 -9.42 5.84 5.52
C GLY A 31 -8.87 6.93 6.43
N GLU A 32 -9.27 8.18 6.22
CA GLU A 32 -8.87 9.31 7.07
C GLU A 32 -9.70 9.40 8.37
N HIS A 33 -11.01 9.14 8.30
CA HIS A 33 -11.94 9.38 9.42
C HIS A 33 -12.17 8.13 10.27
N LEU A 34 -12.14 6.93 9.68
CA LEU A 34 -12.36 5.68 10.40
C LEU A 34 -11.04 5.14 10.97
N ARG A 35 -10.52 5.82 11.99
CA ARG A 35 -9.37 5.36 12.76
C ARG A 35 -9.84 4.65 14.02
N ILE A 36 -9.50 3.39 14.16
CA ILE A 36 -9.76 2.61 15.39
C ILE A 36 -8.55 2.76 16.30
N LYS A 37 -8.63 3.67 17.29
CA LYS A 37 -7.50 4.06 18.17
C LYS A 37 -6.30 4.57 17.33
N ASN A 38 -5.20 3.83 17.31
CA ASN A 38 -3.98 4.19 16.57
C ASN A 38 -3.84 3.46 15.23
N PHE A 39 -4.87 2.71 14.82
CA PHE A 39 -4.84 1.89 13.62
C PHE A 39 -5.77 2.45 12.54
N SER A 40 -5.23 2.66 11.33
CA SER A 40 -6.00 3.05 10.14
C SER A 40 -5.71 2.08 9.00
N LEU A 41 -6.76 1.58 8.37
CA LEU A 41 -6.65 0.78 7.14
C LEU A 41 -6.22 1.61 5.93
N GLY A 42 -6.17 2.94 6.07
CA GLY A 42 -5.71 3.85 5.02
C GLY A 42 -6.42 3.61 3.69
N ILE A 43 -5.63 3.51 2.62
CA ILE A 43 -6.11 3.32 1.23
C ILE A 43 -6.91 2.01 1.05
N THR A 44 -6.75 1.02 1.92
CA THR A 44 -7.46 -0.26 1.83
C THR A 44 -8.98 -0.11 1.95
N TRP A 45 -9.46 0.97 2.56
CA TRP A 45 -10.89 1.28 2.60
C TRP A 45 -11.53 1.37 1.22
N ILE A 46 -10.77 1.73 0.18
CA ILE A 46 -11.25 1.75 -1.21
C ILE A 46 -11.76 0.36 -1.64
N LEU A 47 -11.02 -0.70 -1.27
CA LEU A 47 -11.42 -2.08 -1.55
C LEU A 47 -12.75 -2.41 -0.86
N PHE A 48 -12.89 -2.10 0.43
CA PHE A 48 -14.12 -2.42 1.17
C PHE A 48 -15.33 -1.64 0.66
N VAL A 49 -15.14 -0.36 0.35
CA VAL A 49 -16.20 0.44 -0.29
C VAL A 49 -16.58 -0.16 -1.64
N GLY A 50 -15.61 -0.59 -2.46
CA GLY A 50 -15.88 -1.27 -3.73
C GLY A 50 -16.68 -2.56 -3.57
N ILE A 51 -16.36 -3.38 -2.57
CA ILE A 51 -17.11 -4.61 -2.26
C ILE A 51 -18.56 -4.28 -1.85
N ILE A 52 -18.75 -3.25 -1.01
CA ILE A 52 -20.09 -2.80 -0.61
C ILE A 52 -20.91 -2.39 -1.84
N PHE A 53 -20.35 -1.56 -2.73
CA PHE A 53 -21.03 -1.16 -3.96
C PHE A 53 -21.38 -2.35 -4.87
N SER A 54 -20.44 -3.28 -5.01
CA SER A 54 -20.67 -4.52 -5.77
C SER A 54 -21.77 -5.40 -5.15
N SER A 55 -21.88 -5.45 -3.82
CA SER A 55 -22.93 -6.22 -3.13
C SER A 55 -24.34 -5.67 -3.36
N PHE A 56 -24.46 -4.40 -3.71
CA PHE A 56 -25.72 -3.78 -4.16
C PHE A 56 -26.03 -4.06 -5.63
N GLY A 57 -25.23 -4.88 -6.31
CA GLY A 57 -25.42 -5.23 -7.73
C GLY A 57 -25.00 -4.13 -8.70
N ILE A 58 -24.24 -3.14 -8.24
CA ILE A 58 -23.70 -2.07 -9.07
C ILE A 58 -22.48 -2.62 -9.80
N THR A 59 -22.56 -2.67 -11.12
CA THR A 59 -21.48 -3.16 -11.99
C THR A 59 -20.93 -2.02 -12.84
N ILE A 60 -19.66 -2.11 -13.20
CA ILE A 60 -18.99 -1.18 -14.11
C ILE A 60 -18.78 -1.85 -15.47
N ASP A 61 -18.63 -1.03 -16.50
CA ASP A 61 -18.33 -1.51 -17.84
C ASP A 61 -17.03 -2.35 -17.84
N PRO A 62 -17.06 -3.57 -18.44
CA PRO A 62 -15.89 -4.47 -18.43
C PRO A 62 -14.65 -3.86 -19.10
N GLN A 63 -14.81 -3.05 -20.14
CA GLN A 63 -13.67 -2.43 -20.84
C GLN A 63 -13.03 -1.36 -19.98
N VAL A 64 -13.84 -0.53 -19.30
CA VAL A 64 -13.35 0.48 -18.35
C VAL A 64 -12.65 -0.20 -17.16
N SER A 65 -13.22 -1.28 -16.64
CA SER A 65 -12.62 -2.07 -15.57
C SER A 65 -11.27 -2.62 -15.97
N HIS A 66 -11.16 -3.24 -17.14
CA HIS A 66 -9.91 -3.79 -17.65
C HIS A 66 -8.85 -2.71 -17.87
N PHE A 67 -9.22 -1.59 -18.49
CA PHE A 67 -8.33 -0.45 -18.67
C PHE A 67 -7.84 0.10 -17.33
N ALA A 68 -8.75 0.36 -16.39
CA ALA A 68 -8.41 0.93 -15.08
C ALA A 68 -7.47 0.03 -14.27
N LYS A 69 -7.68 -1.30 -14.30
CA LYS A 69 -6.79 -2.28 -13.66
C LYS A 69 -5.39 -2.24 -14.24
N ASN A 70 -5.26 -2.37 -15.57
CA ASN A 70 -3.96 -2.42 -16.23
C ASN A 70 -3.21 -1.11 -16.10
N PHE A 71 -3.88 0.01 -16.34
CA PHE A 71 -3.27 1.33 -16.21
C PHE A 71 -2.85 1.63 -14.75
N GLY A 72 -3.71 1.30 -13.79
CA GLY A 72 -3.40 1.45 -12.36
C GLY A 72 -2.21 0.60 -11.94
N LEU A 73 -2.11 -0.66 -12.42
CA LEU A 73 -0.98 -1.54 -12.14
C LEU A 73 0.33 -0.98 -12.71
N ILE A 74 0.30 -0.49 -13.96
CA ILE A 74 1.48 0.12 -14.61
C ILE A 74 1.94 1.35 -13.81
N LEU A 75 1.03 2.25 -13.47
CA LEU A 75 1.35 3.46 -12.68
C LEU A 75 1.91 3.10 -11.31
N PHE A 76 1.36 2.08 -10.66
CA PHE A 76 1.81 1.61 -9.36
C PHE A 76 3.24 1.09 -9.43
N VAL A 77 3.53 0.16 -10.35
CA VAL A 77 4.88 -0.41 -10.54
C VAL A 77 5.89 0.68 -10.90
N TYR A 78 5.51 1.60 -11.80
CA TYR A 78 6.35 2.73 -12.20
C TYR A 78 6.68 3.65 -11.01
N SER A 79 5.68 3.99 -10.21
CA SER A 79 5.86 4.84 -9.01
C SER A 79 6.80 4.22 -8.00
N ILE A 80 6.66 2.90 -7.74
CA ILE A 80 7.58 2.17 -6.87
C ILE A 80 9.00 2.16 -7.48
N GLY A 81 9.12 1.91 -8.78
CA GLY A 81 10.41 1.93 -9.47
C GLY A 81 11.14 3.27 -9.33
N LEU A 82 10.41 4.38 -9.47
CA LEU A 82 10.96 5.73 -9.28
C LEU A 82 11.39 5.98 -7.82
N GLN A 83 10.61 5.49 -6.87
CA GLN A 83 10.89 5.70 -5.44
C GLN A 83 12.08 4.88 -4.96
N VAL A 84 12.18 3.63 -5.40
CA VAL A 84 13.22 2.69 -4.97
C VAL A 84 14.50 2.83 -5.77
N GLY A 85 14.40 3.26 -7.05
CA GLY A 85 15.52 3.34 -7.98
C GLY A 85 16.76 4.07 -7.43
N PRO A 86 16.64 5.28 -6.88
CA PRO A 86 17.78 6.01 -6.35
C PRO A 86 18.49 5.32 -5.17
N SER A 87 17.73 4.57 -4.37
CA SER A 87 18.23 3.86 -3.19
C SER A 87 18.69 2.43 -3.50
N PHE A 88 18.49 1.98 -4.75
CA PHE A 88 18.75 0.61 -5.15
C PHE A 88 20.24 0.36 -5.38
N SER A 89 20.92 -0.14 -4.35
CA SER A 89 22.30 -0.66 -4.44
C SER A 89 22.27 -2.20 -4.34
N PRO A 90 21.95 -2.91 -5.45
CA PRO A 90 21.68 -4.35 -5.39
C PRO A 90 22.93 -5.21 -5.18
N PHE A 91 24.12 -4.65 -5.41
CA PHE A 91 25.37 -5.38 -5.47
C PHE A 91 26.23 -5.30 -4.20
N GLY A 92 25.77 -4.60 -3.15
CA GLY A 92 26.42 -4.66 -1.85
C GLY A 92 26.22 -6.02 -1.18
N LYS A 93 27.23 -6.50 -0.41
CA LYS A 93 27.13 -7.79 0.30
C LYS A 93 25.89 -7.90 1.21
N SER A 94 25.45 -6.80 1.81
CA SER A 94 24.22 -6.74 2.60
C SER A 94 22.97 -6.78 1.74
N GLY A 95 22.94 -6.09 0.59
CA GLY A 95 21.81 -6.09 -0.33
C GLY A 95 21.54 -7.46 -0.92
N LEU A 96 22.58 -8.20 -1.30
CA LEU A 96 22.43 -9.54 -1.83
C LEU A 96 21.82 -10.51 -0.79
N ARG A 97 22.24 -10.43 0.47
CA ARG A 97 21.67 -11.27 1.55
C ARG A 97 20.18 -10.98 1.76
N LEU A 98 19.80 -9.71 1.80
CA LEU A 98 18.41 -9.29 1.95
C LEU A 98 17.56 -9.74 0.76
N ASN A 99 18.05 -9.61 -0.46
CA ASN A 99 17.36 -10.07 -1.65
C ASN A 99 17.18 -11.60 -1.67
N MET A 100 18.20 -12.36 -1.30
CA MET A 100 18.07 -13.82 -1.18
C MET A 100 17.05 -14.22 -0.11
N LEU A 101 17.02 -13.52 1.03
CA LEU A 101 16.03 -13.75 2.07
C LEU A 101 14.61 -13.43 1.58
N ALA A 102 14.44 -12.32 0.87
CA ALA A 102 13.15 -11.94 0.28
C ALA A 102 12.64 -13.01 -0.71
N VAL A 103 13.52 -13.48 -1.60
CA VAL A 103 13.17 -14.56 -2.54
C VAL A 103 12.80 -15.84 -1.79
N ALA A 104 13.56 -16.21 -0.76
CA ALA A 104 13.27 -17.40 0.06
C ALA A 104 11.90 -17.30 0.74
N ILE A 105 11.54 -16.13 1.30
CA ILE A 105 10.23 -15.88 1.93
C ILE A 105 9.11 -16.03 0.91
N VAL A 106 9.27 -15.46 -0.29
CA VAL A 106 8.25 -15.56 -1.36
C VAL A 106 8.08 -17.02 -1.79
N LEU A 107 9.17 -17.74 -2.04
CA LEU A 107 9.11 -19.16 -2.43
C LEU A 107 8.49 -20.03 -1.32
N LEU A 108 8.79 -19.76 -0.06
CA LEU A 108 8.18 -20.44 1.07
C LEU A 108 6.67 -20.18 1.13
N GLY A 109 6.26 -18.92 0.95
CA GLY A 109 4.84 -18.54 0.86
C GLY A 109 4.10 -19.27 -0.26
N CYS A 110 4.68 -19.31 -1.46
CA CYS A 110 4.13 -20.09 -2.58
C CYS A 110 4.03 -21.58 -2.24
N GLY A 111 5.08 -22.16 -1.64
CA GLY A 111 5.09 -23.56 -1.23
C GLY A 111 3.99 -23.89 -0.21
N ILE A 112 3.82 -23.04 0.80
CA ILE A 112 2.75 -23.18 1.79
C ILE A 112 1.37 -23.08 1.11
N THR A 113 1.17 -22.14 0.20
CA THR A 113 -0.08 -21.97 -0.52
C THR A 113 -0.45 -23.21 -1.33
N ILE A 114 0.53 -23.78 -2.05
CA ILE A 114 0.36 -25.01 -2.81
C ILE A 114 0.05 -26.20 -1.87
N ALA A 115 0.78 -26.32 -0.77
CA ALA A 115 0.53 -27.37 0.21
C ALA A 115 -0.89 -27.29 0.81
N LEU A 116 -1.32 -26.07 1.16
CA LEU A 116 -2.66 -25.82 1.68
C LEU A 116 -3.75 -26.14 0.63
N HIS A 117 -3.52 -25.83 -0.65
CA HIS A 117 -4.43 -26.22 -1.73
C HIS A 117 -4.68 -27.74 -1.71
N TYR A 118 -3.63 -28.56 -1.65
CA TYR A 118 -3.77 -30.02 -1.62
C TYR A 118 -4.40 -30.56 -0.32
N ILE A 119 -4.15 -29.89 0.82
CA ILE A 119 -4.71 -30.32 2.12
C ILE A 119 -6.18 -29.95 2.24
N THR A 120 -6.56 -28.74 1.82
CA THR A 120 -7.92 -28.19 2.02
C THR A 120 -8.86 -28.47 0.86
N GLY A 121 -8.32 -28.74 -0.36
CA GLY A 121 -9.10 -28.90 -1.57
C GLY A 121 -9.69 -27.58 -2.11
N ILE A 122 -9.29 -26.42 -1.57
CA ILE A 122 -9.72 -25.10 -2.05
C ILE A 122 -9.07 -24.86 -3.42
N GLU A 123 -9.82 -24.32 -4.37
CA GLU A 123 -9.31 -24.02 -5.71
C GLU A 123 -8.06 -23.11 -5.69
N MET A 124 -7.14 -23.36 -6.61
CA MET A 124 -5.87 -22.63 -6.67
C MET A 124 -6.06 -21.12 -6.91
N THR A 125 -7.07 -20.74 -7.67
CA THR A 125 -7.46 -19.34 -7.91
C THR A 125 -7.81 -18.62 -6.61
N THR A 126 -8.66 -19.22 -5.78
CA THR A 126 -9.02 -18.72 -4.45
C THR A 126 -7.81 -18.69 -3.52
N MET A 127 -6.98 -19.74 -3.52
CA MET A 127 -5.76 -19.81 -2.71
C MET A 127 -4.74 -18.73 -3.10
N ALA A 128 -4.59 -18.40 -4.37
CA ALA A 128 -3.74 -17.32 -4.82
C ALA A 128 -4.27 -15.94 -4.37
N GLY A 129 -5.59 -15.77 -4.33
CA GLY A 129 -6.24 -14.62 -3.72
C GLY A 129 -5.97 -14.52 -2.22
N ILE A 130 -6.14 -15.62 -1.48
CA ILE A 130 -5.85 -15.73 -0.04
C ILE A 130 -4.38 -15.40 0.23
N MET A 131 -3.45 -15.95 -0.54
CA MET A 131 -2.02 -15.66 -0.41
C MET A 131 -1.75 -14.15 -0.57
N SER A 132 -2.29 -13.55 -1.63
CA SER A 132 -2.11 -12.11 -1.89
C SER A 132 -2.66 -11.24 -0.75
N GLY A 133 -3.79 -11.64 -0.16
CA GLY A 133 -4.38 -11.00 1.02
C GLY A 133 -3.57 -11.22 2.29
N ALA A 134 -3.07 -12.44 2.51
CA ALA A 134 -2.29 -12.81 3.69
C ALA A 134 -0.95 -12.05 3.77
N VAL A 135 -0.33 -11.73 2.63
CA VAL A 135 0.89 -10.90 2.57
C VAL A 135 0.59 -9.41 2.35
N MET A 136 -0.67 -9.00 2.39
CA MET A 136 -1.14 -7.62 2.18
C MET A 136 -0.62 -7.00 0.86
N ASN A 137 -0.47 -7.82 -0.18
CA ASN A 137 0.10 -7.42 -1.46
C ASN A 137 -1.01 -7.22 -2.51
N THR A 138 -1.56 -6.01 -2.57
CA THR A 138 -2.60 -5.64 -3.56
C THR A 138 -2.13 -5.77 -5.02
N PRO A 139 -0.89 -5.42 -5.40
CA PRO A 139 -0.39 -5.70 -6.75
C PRO A 139 -0.37 -7.18 -7.12
N SER A 140 -0.07 -8.05 -6.16
CA SER A 140 -0.15 -9.50 -6.37
C SER A 140 -1.57 -9.94 -6.73
N LEU A 141 -2.60 -9.36 -6.10
CA LEU A 141 -3.99 -9.60 -6.47
C LEU A 141 -4.25 -9.27 -7.94
N GLY A 142 -3.79 -8.10 -8.41
CA GLY A 142 -3.92 -7.69 -9.81
C GLY A 142 -3.20 -8.65 -10.77
N ALA A 143 -1.98 -9.06 -10.44
CA ALA A 143 -1.21 -10.03 -11.24
C ALA A 143 -1.89 -11.40 -11.31
N VAL A 144 -2.42 -11.91 -10.20
CA VAL A 144 -3.16 -13.18 -10.14
C VAL A 144 -4.43 -13.09 -10.98
N GLN A 145 -5.19 -12.01 -10.88
CA GLN A 145 -6.40 -11.81 -11.70
C GLN A 145 -6.08 -11.75 -13.18
N GLN A 146 -4.99 -11.04 -13.57
CA GLN A 146 -4.57 -10.99 -14.96
C GLN A 146 -4.14 -12.36 -15.48
N THR A 147 -3.32 -13.08 -14.71
CA THR A 147 -2.89 -14.43 -15.07
C THR A 147 -4.07 -15.39 -15.23
N ALA A 148 -5.05 -15.32 -14.33
CA ALA A 148 -6.27 -16.11 -14.42
C ALA A 148 -7.06 -15.79 -15.69
N ALA A 149 -7.20 -14.50 -16.04
CA ALA A 149 -7.85 -14.07 -17.26
C ALA A 149 -7.14 -14.59 -18.51
N ASP A 150 -5.81 -14.54 -18.52
CA ASP A 150 -5.00 -14.99 -19.66
C ASP A 150 -5.04 -16.52 -19.84
N MET A 151 -5.13 -17.27 -18.73
CA MET A 151 -5.14 -18.75 -18.77
C MET A 151 -6.52 -19.35 -18.94
N MET A 152 -7.56 -18.74 -18.34
CA MET A 152 -8.91 -19.30 -18.25
C MET A 152 -9.92 -18.56 -19.15
N GLY A 153 -9.54 -17.40 -19.70
CA GLY A 153 -10.41 -16.53 -20.50
C GLY A 153 -11.32 -15.62 -19.68
N GLU A 154 -11.38 -15.81 -18.36
CA GLU A 154 -12.20 -15.00 -17.47
C GLU A 154 -11.54 -14.82 -16.11
N VAL A 155 -11.93 -13.77 -15.38
CA VAL A 155 -11.44 -13.50 -14.02
C VAL A 155 -12.41 -14.12 -13.02
N SER A 156 -11.97 -15.13 -12.28
CA SER A 156 -12.77 -15.71 -11.20
C SER A 156 -12.99 -14.67 -10.07
N PRO A 157 -14.24 -14.43 -9.65
CA PRO A 157 -14.56 -13.58 -8.49
C PRO A 157 -13.94 -14.08 -7.19
N ASP A 158 -13.67 -15.38 -7.10
CA ASP A 158 -13.16 -16.06 -5.91
C ASP A 158 -11.75 -15.60 -5.53
N ILE A 159 -10.97 -15.12 -6.51
CA ILE A 159 -9.65 -14.50 -6.27
C ILE A 159 -9.79 -13.26 -5.38
N ALA A 160 -10.71 -12.37 -5.75
CA ALA A 160 -10.94 -11.14 -5.00
C ALA A 160 -11.59 -11.41 -3.64
N MET A 161 -12.48 -12.42 -3.57
CA MET A 161 -13.11 -12.85 -2.33
C MET A 161 -12.08 -13.43 -1.36
N GLY A 162 -11.20 -14.33 -1.83
CA GLY A 162 -10.11 -14.89 -1.04
C GLY A 162 -9.20 -13.80 -0.48
N TYR A 163 -8.84 -12.82 -1.31
CA TYR A 163 -8.07 -11.65 -0.87
C TYR A 163 -8.80 -10.85 0.21
N ALA A 164 -10.07 -10.51 0.00
CA ALA A 164 -10.85 -9.67 0.91
C ALA A 164 -11.05 -10.32 2.28
N LEU A 165 -11.17 -11.65 2.33
CA LEU A 165 -11.28 -12.41 3.59
C LEU A 165 -9.94 -12.51 4.32
N ALA A 166 -8.85 -12.75 3.60
CA ALA A 166 -7.52 -12.91 4.21
C ALA A 166 -6.91 -11.59 4.68
N TYR A 167 -7.17 -10.49 3.99
CA TYR A 167 -6.52 -9.20 4.24
C TYR A 167 -6.74 -8.64 5.67
N PRO A 168 -7.97 -8.55 6.22
CA PRO A 168 -8.16 -8.05 7.58
C PRO A 168 -7.50 -8.95 8.62
N LEU A 169 -7.51 -10.27 8.38
CA LEU A 169 -6.91 -11.23 9.27
C LEU A 169 -5.38 -11.12 9.30
N SER A 170 -4.77 -10.83 8.14
CA SER A 170 -3.32 -10.62 8.03
C SER A 170 -2.85 -9.38 8.78
N ILE A 171 -3.65 -8.32 8.82
CA ILE A 171 -3.37 -7.13 9.61
C ILE A 171 -3.32 -7.45 11.10
N VAL A 172 -4.32 -8.19 11.59
CA VAL A 172 -4.35 -8.66 12.98
C VAL A 172 -3.14 -9.57 13.26
N GLY A 173 -2.86 -10.49 12.32
CA GLY A 173 -1.71 -11.39 12.40
C GLY A 173 -0.37 -10.65 12.46
N LEU A 174 -0.21 -9.57 11.70
CA LEU A 174 0.98 -8.73 11.71
C LEU A 174 1.18 -8.07 13.09
N ILE A 175 0.13 -7.47 13.63
CA ILE A 175 0.17 -6.83 14.96
C ILE A 175 0.54 -7.87 16.03
N LEU A 176 -0.11 -9.03 16.00
CA LEU A 176 0.19 -10.13 16.93
C LEU A 176 1.62 -10.64 16.77
N SER A 177 2.14 -10.71 15.54
CA SER A 177 3.51 -11.12 15.27
C SER A 177 4.52 -10.15 15.89
N PHE A 178 4.30 -8.83 15.78
CA PHE A 178 5.15 -7.84 16.43
C PHE A 178 5.11 -7.95 17.95
N GLU A 179 3.93 -8.10 18.55
CA GLU A 179 3.81 -8.29 20.00
C GLU A 179 4.45 -9.61 20.46
N LEU A 180 4.31 -10.69 19.66
CA LEU A 180 4.95 -11.97 19.96
C LEU A 180 6.48 -11.87 19.91
N ILE A 181 7.04 -11.24 18.88
CA ILE A 181 8.49 -11.01 18.75
C ILE A 181 8.99 -10.19 19.95
N ARG A 182 8.29 -9.11 20.27
CA ARG A 182 8.61 -8.27 21.41
C ARG A 182 8.63 -9.06 22.73
N PHE A 183 7.63 -9.91 22.92
CA PHE A 183 7.52 -10.76 24.11
C PHE A 183 8.61 -11.83 24.16
N CYS A 184 8.84 -12.56 23.05
CA CYS A 184 9.83 -13.64 22.98
C CYS A 184 11.26 -13.12 23.07
N CYS A 185 11.58 -12.04 22.39
CA CYS A 185 12.92 -11.45 22.36
C CYS A 185 13.17 -10.48 23.51
N ARG A 186 12.17 -10.21 24.36
CA ARG A 186 12.24 -9.24 25.48
C ARG A 186 12.79 -7.88 25.05
N VAL A 187 12.40 -7.42 23.86
CA VAL A 187 12.88 -6.17 23.27
C VAL A 187 12.37 -4.98 24.08
N ASN A 188 13.28 -4.14 24.53
CA ASN A 188 12.96 -2.87 25.16
C ASN A 188 12.95 -1.77 24.10
N LEU A 189 11.76 -1.39 23.64
CA LEU A 189 11.58 -0.41 22.56
C LEU A 189 12.27 0.93 22.84
N ARG A 190 12.38 1.34 24.13
CA ARG A 190 13.03 2.61 24.49
C ARG A 190 14.54 2.55 24.30
N GLU A 191 15.14 1.42 24.63
CA GLU A 191 16.60 1.22 24.46
C GLU A 191 16.97 1.06 22.98
N GLU A 192 16.14 0.35 22.19
CA GLU A 192 16.35 0.22 20.75
C GLU A 192 16.14 1.53 20.01
N ASP A 193 15.10 2.34 20.37
CA ASP A 193 14.90 3.66 19.81
C ASP A 193 16.06 4.61 20.12
N ALA A 194 16.64 4.51 21.34
CA ALA A 194 17.81 5.28 21.72
C ALA A 194 19.03 4.89 20.88
N LYS A 195 19.28 3.59 20.69
CA LYS A 195 20.39 3.08 19.84
C LYS A 195 20.22 3.48 18.37
N LEU A 196 19.01 3.38 17.83
CA LEU A 196 18.72 3.80 16.46
C LEU A 196 18.95 5.30 16.28
N ARG A 197 18.62 6.11 17.28
CA ARG A 197 18.89 7.55 17.24
C ARG A 197 20.39 7.85 17.31
N GLU A 198 21.16 7.08 18.07
CA GLU A 198 22.61 7.20 18.13
C GLU A 198 23.28 6.74 16.81
N GLU A 199 22.79 5.67 16.18
CA GLU A 199 23.29 5.18 14.89
C GLU A 199 22.89 6.09 13.70
N HIS A 200 21.72 6.73 13.75
CA HIS A 200 21.20 7.60 12.69
C HIS A 200 21.56 9.09 12.87
N VAL A 201 22.29 9.46 13.89
CA VAL A 201 22.96 10.78 13.95
C VAL A 201 24.16 10.74 12.99
N SER A 202 23.90 10.54 11.71
CA SER A 202 24.80 10.94 10.66
C SER A 202 24.66 12.47 10.51
N ASP A 203 25.77 13.18 10.37
CA ASP A 203 25.88 14.65 10.22
C ASP A 203 25.03 15.22 9.05
N ASP A 204 24.29 14.39 8.30
CA ASP A 204 23.52 14.72 7.11
C ASP A 204 21.99 14.70 7.34
N ASP A 205 21.48 14.34 8.52
CA ASP A 205 20.04 14.35 8.76
C ASP A 205 19.53 15.79 8.94
N PRO A 206 18.53 16.23 8.15
CA PRO A 206 17.99 17.58 8.26
C PRO A 206 17.31 17.78 9.61
N ILE A 207 17.88 18.64 10.43
CA ILE A 207 17.29 19.07 11.69
C ILE A 207 16.24 20.15 11.38
N CYS A 208 14.96 19.87 11.67
CA CYS A 208 13.92 20.90 11.60
C CYS A 208 14.09 21.86 12.80
N VAL A 209 14.47 23.09 12.50
CA VAL A 209 14.58 24.16 13.50
C VAL A 209 13.59 25.28 13.15
N ASP A 210 12.69 25.59 14.08
CA ASP A 210 11.83 26.76 13.95
C ASP A 210 12.62 28.02 14.36
N ILE A 211 12.99 28.82 13.38
CA ILE A 211 13.71 30.09 13.61
C ILE A 211 12.69 31.22 13.60
N ARG A 212 12.54 31.90 14.73
CA ARG A 212 11.75 33.12 14.84
C ARG A 212 12.64 34.31 14.61
N LEU A 213 12.52 34.92 13.43
CA LEU A 213 13.23 36.17 13.12
C LEU A 213 12.49 37.35 13.78
N SER A 214 13.16 37.99 14.74
CA SER A 214 12.70 39.24 15.34
C SER A 214 13.45 40.42 14.71
N VAL A 215 13.14 40.75 13.44
CA VAL A 215 13.82 41.82 12.69
C VAL A 215 12.77 42.81 12.20
N ALA A 216 13.11 44.06 12.29
CA ALA A 216 12.24 45.18 11.90
C ALA A 216 12.16 45.43 10.38
N SER A 217 12.88 44.64 9.56
CA SER A 217 12.92 44.78 8.11
C SER A 217 12.86 43.42 7.41
N ALA A 218 12.29 43.38 6.21
CA ALA A 218 12.25 42.19 5.38
C ALA A 218 13.67 41.75 5.01
N ILE A 219 14.04 40.55 5.39
CA ILE A 219 15.32 39.94 5.04
C ILE A 219 15.10 39.02 3.83
N THR A 220 16.00 39.07 2.86
CA THR A 220 15.98 38.17 1.71
C THR A 220 16.51 36.76 2.10
N LEU A 221 16.06 35.72 1.40
CA LEU A 221 16.56 34.35 1.58
C LEU A 221 18.09 34.24 1.46
N LYS A 222 18.71 35.12 0.66
CA LYS A 222 20.15 35.18 0.48
C LYS A 222 20.87 35.73 1.72
N GLU A 223 20.35 36.79 2.32
CA GLU A 223 20.87 37.36 3.57
C GLU A 223 20.67 36.37 4.76
N LEU A 224 19.59 35.61 4.74
CA LEU A 224 19.36 34.56 5.72
C LEU A 224 20.38 33.41 5.60
N HIS A 225 20.74 33.05 4.36
CA HIS A 225 21.78 32.05 4.10
C HIS A 225 23.16 32.51 4.54
N ASP A 226 23.47 33.78 4.36
CA ASP A 226 24.75 34.40 4.77
C ASP A 226 24.88 34.56 6.29
N LEU A 227 23.74 34.67 7.00
CA LEU A 227 23.67 34.72 8.47
C LEU A 227 23.75 33.36 9.16
N CYS A 228 23.34 32.31 8.50
CA CYS A 228 23.37 30.93 9.00
C CYS A 228 24.39 30.14 8.15
N PRO A 229 25.63 29.93 8.60
CA PRO A 229 26.67 29.19 7.86
C PRO A 229 26.40 27.68 7.89
N VAL A 230 25.24 27.26 7.37
CA VAL A 230 24.87 25.85 7.21
C VAL A 230 24.88 25.57 5.71
N ASP A 231 25.76 24.70 5.26
CA ASP A 231 25.98 24.39 3.84
C ASP A 231 24.75 23.84 3.09
N LYS A 232 23.73 23.41 3.81
CA LYS A 232 22.48 22.89 3.23
C LYS A 232 21.28 23.35 4.06
N MET A 233 20.73 24.50 3.76
CA MET A 233 19.52 25.00 4.39
C MET A 233 18.32 24.87 3.43
N LEU A 234 17.31 24.14 3.84
CA LEU A 234 16.04 23.98 3.12
C LEU A 234 14.94 24.72 3.88
N VAL A 235 14.42 25.81 3.31
CA VAL A 235 13.27 26.52 3.87
C VAL A 235 12.00 25.84 3.41
N SER A 236 11.29 25.19 4.33
CA SER A 236 10.04 24.43 4.02
C SER A 236 8.77 25.27 4.17
N ARG A 237 8.79 26.33 4.96
CA ARG A 237 7.67 27.29 5.13
C ARG A 237 8.20 28.67 5.47
N VAL A 238 7.59 29.69 4.87
CA VAL A 238 7.79 31.12 5.18
C VAL A 238 6.55 31.64 5.86
#